data_8563abc200e8f6a78301b2b1ed1b3bdd
#
_entry.id   8563abc200e8f6a78301b2b1ed1b3bdd
#
_cell.length_a   1.000
_cell.length_b   1.000
_cell.length_c   1.000
_cell.angle_alpha   90.00
_cell.angle_beta   90.00
_cell.angle_gamma   90.00
#
_symmetry.space_group_name_H-M   'P 1'
#
loop_
_entity.id
_entity.type
_entity.pdbx_description
1 polymer ?
#
loop_
_entity_poly.entity_id
_entity_poly.type
_entity_poly.pdbx_seq_one_letter_code
_entity_poly.pdbx_strand_id
1 'polypeptide(L)'
;KELGESMGNLYIAQGQYERAVNSFGDSKTNSAALAQILAKDYNKAKNTLANVTRPDAYTDYLMAVLGARTNNSSMVTSSLKSAVAKDSSLAKKAATDLEFAKYFTNADFMSIIK
;
A
#
# COMPACT_ATOMS: atom_id res chain seq x y z
N LYS A 1 21.91 -3.04 4.14
CA LYS A 1 20.51 -3.30 3.83
C LYS A 1 19.58 -2.81 4.92
N GLU A 2 19.86 -3.21 6.17
CA GLU A 2 19.08 -2.71 7.31
C GLU A 2 19.20 -1.21 7.45
N LEU A 3 20.39 -0.67 7.20
CA LEU A 3 20.61 0.77 7.25
C LEU A 3 19.79 1.48 6.20
N GLY A 4 19.73 0.91 4.98
CA GLY A 4 18.94 1.46 3.89
C GLY A 4 17.46 1.49 4.24
N GLU A 5 16.95 0.45 4.90
CA GLU A 5 15.53 0.42 5.30
C GLU A 5 15.23 1.39 6.42
N SER A 6 16.14 1.52 7.39
CA SER A 6 15.96 2.48 8.47
C SER A 6 15.93 3.92 7.93
N MET A 7 16.84 4.24 7.02
CA MET A 7 16.87 5.55 6.39
C MET A 7 15.65 5.78 5.52
N GLY A 8 15.23 4.74 4.78
CA GLY A 8 14.04 4.82 3.95
C GLY A 8 12.80 5.15 4.76
N ASN A 9 12.62 4.48 5.90
CA ASN A 9 11.48 4.74 6.78
C ASN A 9 11.53 6.15 7.34
N LEU A 10 12.73 6.64 7.68
CA LEU A 10 12.89 8.00 8.17
C LEU A 10 12.51 9.01 7.09
N TYR A 11 12.94 8.79 5.85
CA TYR A 11 12.57 9.68 4.74
C TYR A 11 11.06 9.69 4.48
N ILE A 12 10.40 8.54 4.60
CA ILE A 12 8.94 8.49 4.48
C ILE A 12 8.30 9.39 5.54
N ALA A 13 8.75 9.27 6.79
CA ALA A 13 8.22 10.07 7.88
C ALA A 13 8.43 11.57 7.66
N GLN A 14 9.49 11.93 6.94
CA GLN A 14 9.81 13.33 6.63
C GLN A 14 9.16 13.82 5.35
N GLY A 15 8.41 12.98 4.66
CA GLY A 15 7.79 13.35 3.39
C GLY A 15 8.76 13.38 2.21
N GLN A 16 9.96 12.84 2.37
CA GLN A 16 10.98 12.82 1.33
C GLN A 16 10.93 11.49 0.59
N TYR A 17 9.88 11.31 -0.21
CA TYR A 17 9.55 10.00 -0.77
C TYR A 17 10.55 9.49 -1.81
N GLU A 18 11.10 10.38 -2.63
CA GLU A 18 12.10 9.96 -3.63
C GLU A 18 13.38 9.50 -2.97
N ARG A 19 13.79 10.17 -1.90
CA ARG A 19 14.94 9.72 -1.13
C ARG A 19 14.69 8.36 -0.50
N ALA A 20 13.46 8.16 -0.03
CA ALA A 20 13.06 6.87 0.54
C ALA A 20 13.18 5.76 -0.51
N VAL A 21 12.67 6.01 -1.72
CA VAL A 21 12.77 5.04 -2.82
C VAL A 21 14.23 4.67 -3.08
N ASN A 22 15.11 5.67 -3.14
CA ASN A 22 16.52 5.43 -3.38
C ASN A 22 17.16 4.62 -2.26
N SER A 23 16.79 4.90 -1.01
CA SER A 23 17.33 4.18 0.14
C SER A 23 16.91 2.71 0.16
N PHE A 24 15.67 2.43 -0.21
CA PHE A 24 15.19 1.05 -0.27
C PHE A 24 15.78 0.29 -1.46
N GLY A 25 16.09 0.98 -2.54
CA GLY A 25 16.66 0.36 -3.74
C GLY A 25 15.76 -0.75 -4.27
N ASP A 26 16.28 -1.96 -4.36
CA ASP A 26 15.56 -3.12 -4.90
C ASP A 26 14.92 -3.99 -3.81
N SER A 27 14.79 -3.46 -2.59
CA SER A 27 14.17 -4.21 -1.50
C SER A 27 12.75 -4.67 -1.88
N LYS A 28 12.43 -5.91 -1.55
CA LYS A 28 11.12 -6.50 -1.84
C LYS A 28 10.31 -6.54 -0.54
N THR A 29 9.98 -5.36 -0.03
CA THR A 29 9.29 -5.19 1.24
C THR A 29 8.10 -4.26 1.09
N ASN A 30 7.18 -4.33 2.05
CA ASN A 30 6.03 -3.43 2.10
C ASN A 30 6.48 -1.97 2.21
N SER A 31 7.50 -1.71 3.01
CA SER A 31 8.00 -0.34 3.20
C SER A 31 8.55 0.24 1.90
N ALA A 32 9.29 -0.55 1.12
CA ALA A 32 9.80 -0.11 -0.18
C ALA A 32 8.64 0.20 -1.13
N ALA A 33 7.61 -0.66 -1.14
CA ALA A 33 6.44 -0.45 -1.98
C ALA A 33 5.70 0.82 -1.57
N LEU A 34 5.55 1.05 -0.26
CA LEU A 34 4.88 2.26 0.23
C LEU A 34 5.61 3.51 -0.25
N ALA A 35 6.94 3.53 -0.14
CA ALA A 35 7.73 4.67 -0.62
C ALA A 35 7.49 4.91 -2.11
N GLN A 36 7.46 3.85 -2.90
CA GLN A 36 7.22 3.95 -4.34
C GLN A 36 5.83 4.50 -4.64
N ILE A 37 4.81 4.05 -3.90
CA ILE A 37 3.46 4.57 -4.06
C ILE A 37 3.42 6.07 -3.75
N LEU A 38 4.03 6.48 -2.64
CA LEU A 38 4.02 7.88 -2.22
C LEU A 38 4.84 8.76 -3.16
N ALA A 39 5.88 8.21 -3.77
CA ALA A 39 6.67 8.91 -4.80
C ALA A 39 5.99 8.87 -6.16
N LYS A 40 4.83 8.23 -6.26
CA LYS A 40 4.03 8.12 -7.48
C LYS A 40 4.67 7.24 -8.57
N ASP A 41 5.57 6.36 -8.17
CA ASP A 41 6.16 5.38 -9.08
C ASP A 41 5.33 4.09 -9.01
N TYR A 42 4.16 4.14 -9.62
CA TYR A 42 3.16 3.09 -9.45
C TYR A 42 3.55 1.78 -10.13
N ASN A 43 4.23 1.84 -11.26
CA ASN A 43 4.68 0.61 -11.95
C ASN A 43 5.70 -0.14 -11.11
N LYS A 44 6.64 0.60 -10.51
CA LYS A 44 7.64 -0.01 -9.65
C LYS A 44 7.00 -0.58 -8.38
N ALA A 45 6.04 0.16 -7.81
CA ALA A 45 5.32 -0.30 -6.62
C ALA A 45 4.58 -1.60 -6.88
N LYS A 46 3.91 -1.70 -8.02
CA LYS A 46 3.19 -2.91 -8.40
C LYS A 46 4.14 -4.11 -8.48
N ASN A 47 5.28 -3.90 -9.12
CA ASN A 47 6.28 -4.95 -9.24
C ASN A 47 6.84 -5.37 -7.88
N THR A 48 7.12 -4.39 -7.01
CA THR A 48 7.61 -4.67 -5.67
C THR A 48 6.60 -5.49 -4.86
N LEU A 49 5.33 -5.07 -4.89
CA LEU A 49 4.27 -5.77 -4.14
C LEU A 49 4.07 -7.21 -4.64
N ALA A 50 4.21 -7.42 -5.95
CA ALA A 50 4.08 -8.75 -6.53
C ALA A 50 5.22 -9.68 -6.11
N ASN A 51 6.33 -9.12 -5.63
CA ASN A 51 7.54 -9.89 -5.31
C ASN A 51 7.96 -9.78 -3.84
N VAL A 52 7.09 -9.27 -2.97
CA VAL A 52 7.40 -9.18 -1.54
C VAL A 52 7.73 -10.58 -1.01
N THR A 53 8.85 -10.68 -0.30
CA THR A 53 9.37 -11.97 0.17
C THR A 53 8.43 -12.64 1.17
N ARG A 54 7.82 -11.86 2.06
CA ARG A 54 6.89 -12.38 3.07
C ARG A 54 5.61 -11.54 3.04
N PRO A 55 4.76 -11.78 2.03
CA PRO A 55 3.53 -11.00 1.93
C PRO A 55 2.60 -11.29 3.11
N ASP A 56 1.96 -10.25 3.58
CA ASP A 56 1.01 -10.34 4.69
C ASP A 56 -0.23 -9.51 4.36
N ALA A 57 -1.08 -9.30 5.36
CA ALA A 57 -2.31 -8.53 5.16
C ALA A 57 -2.00 -7.11 4.66
N TYR A 58 -0.94 -6.51 5.17
CA TYR A 58 -0.58 -5.15 4.78
C TYR A 58 -0.10 -5.07 3.33
N THR A 59 0.52 -6.15 2.82
CA THR A 59 0.88 -6.23 1.40
C THR A 59 -0.36 -6.08 0.53
N ASP A 60 -1.43 -6.81 0.88
CA ASP A 60 -2.71 -6.69 0.16
C ASP A 60 -3.32 -5.31 0.33
N TYR A 61 -3.20 -4.74 1.53
CA TYR A 61 -3.71 -3.39 1.80
C TYR A 61 -3.02 -2.36 0.88
N LEU A 62 -1.71 -2.47 0.72
CA LEU A 62 -0.96 -1.57 -0.17
C LEU A 62 -1.34 -1.78 -1.64
N MET A 63 -1.67 -3.00 -2.03
CA MET A 63 -2.19 -3.24 -3.38
C MET A 63 -3.52 -2.51 -3.58
N ALA A 64 -4.37 -2.49 -2.55
CA ALA A 64 -5.63 -1.75 -2.62
C ALA A 64 -5.37 -0.25 -2.75
N VAL A 65 -4.42 0.29 -1.99
CA VAL A 65 -4.02 1.70 -2.08
C VAL A 65 -3.52 2.01 -3.50
N LEU A 66 -2.69 1.14 -4.04
CA LEU A 66 -2.20 1.30 -5.41
C LEU A 66 -3.35 1.30 -6.41
N GLY A 67 -4.31 0.41 -6.22
CA GLY A 67 -5.52 0.39 -7.06
C GLY A 67 -6.27 1.71 -7.01
N ALA A 68 -6.42 2.28 -5.80
CA ALA A 68 -7.10 3.56 -5.64
C ALA A 68 -6.38 4.69 -6.37
N ARG A 69 -5.07 4.71 -6.29
CA ARG A 69 -4.27 5.75 -6.95
C ARG A 69 -4.23 5.63 -8.46
N THR A 70 -4.44 4.42 -8.97
CA THR A 70 -4.44 4.17 -10.43
C THR A 70 -5.84 4.01 -10.99
N ASN A 71 -6.87 4.34 -10.22
CA ASN A 71 -8.28 4.27 -10.63
C ASN A 71 -8.72 2.87 -11.06
N ASN A 72 -8.19 1.86 -10.38
CA ASN A 72 -8.53 0.46 -10.66
C ASN A 72 -9.42 -0.06 -9.52
N SER A 73 -10.73 0.13 -9.67
CA SER A 73 -11.70 -0.22 -8.61
C SER A 73 -11.72 -1.73 -8.32
N SER A 74 -11.54 -2.55 -9.32
CA SER A 74 -11.48 -4.00 -9.15
C SER A 74 -10.31 -4.40 -8.25
N MET A 75 -9.15 -3.79 -8.46
CA MET A 75 -7.96 -4.02 -7.66
C MET A 75 -8.18 -3.54 -6.21
N VAL A 76 -8.85 -2.40 -6.04
CA VAL A 76 -9.16 -1.88 -4.70
C VAL A 76 -10.00 -2.90 -3.93
N THR A 77 -11.12 -3.34 -4.49
CA THR A 77 -12.04 -4.19 -3.75
C THR A 77 -11.48 -5.59 -3.53
N SER A 78 -10.87 -6.19 -4.55
CA SER A 78 -10.34 -7.55 -4.39
C SER A 78 -9.17 -7.58 -3.40
N SER A 79 -8.26 -6.61 -3.48
CA SER A 79 -7.10 -6.57 -2.58
C SER A 79 -7.50 -6.22 -1.16
N LEU A 80 -8.44 -5.27 -1.00
CA LEU A 80 -8.90 -4.90 0.34
C LEU A 80 -9.65 -6.05 1.00
N LYS A 81 -10.47 -6.77 0.24
CA LYS A 81 -11.18 -7.93 0.76
C LYS A 81 -10.18 -8.98 1.28
N SER A 82 -9.12 -9.23 0.52
CA SER A 82 -8.08 -10.16 0.92
C SER A 82 -7.36 -9.68 2.19
N ALA A 83 -7.03 -8.38 2.25
CA ALA A 83 -6.35 -7.80 3.42
C ALA A 83 -7.20 -7.97 4.68
N VAL A 84 -8.48 -7.63 4.60
CA VAL A 84 -9.40 -7.70 5.75
C VAL A 84 -9.62 -9.15 6.18
N ALA A 85 -9.63 -10.08 5.23
CA ALA A 85 -9.76 -11.50 5.55
C ALA A 85 -8.58 -12.00 6.37
N LYS A 86 -7.39 -11.45 6.14
CA LYS A 86 -6.18 -11.82 6.87
C LYS A 86 -6.04 -11.05 8.19
N ASP A 87 -6.50 -9.80 8.22
CA ASP A 87 -6.40 -8.94 9.40
C ASP A 87 -7.62 -8.02 9.42
N SER A 88 -8.62 -8.39 10.21
CA SER A 88 -9.89 -7.66 10.26
C SER A 88 -9.75 -6.22 10.74
N SER A 89 -8.69 -5.89 11.47
CA SER A 89 -8.47 -4.51 11.94
C SER A 89 -8.24 -3.54 10.77
N LEU A 90 -7.85 -4.06 9.60
CA LEU A 90 -7.64 -3.22 8.43
C LEU A 90 -8.95 -2.66 7.87
N ALA A 91 -10.09 -3.26 8.20
CA ALA A 91 -11.39 -2.70 7.81
C ALA A 91 -11.58 -1.32 8.43
N LYS A 92 -11.27 -1.19 9.73
CA LYS A 92 -11.37 0.09 10.42
C LYS A 92 -10.41 1.11 9.84
N LYS A 93 -9.18 0.68 9.55
CA LYS A 93 -8.18 1.56 8.96
C LYS A 93 -8.66 2.08 7.61
N ALA A 94 -9.18 1.20 6.76
CA ALA A 94 -9.65 1.58 5.43
C ALA A 94 -10.83 2.56 5.49
N ALA A 95 -11.71 2.40 6.49
CA ALA A 95 -12.90 3.23 6.63
C ALA A 95 -12.57 4.72 6.81
N THR A 96 -11.38 5.03 7.31
CA THR A 96 -10.96 6.40 7.55
C THR A 96 -9.70 6.80 6.77
N ASP A 97 -9.22 5.92 5.91
CA ASP A 97 -8.01 6.18 5.12
C ASP A 97 -8.38 7.03 3.89
N LEU A 98 -7.84 8.23 3.82
CA LEU A 98 -8.13 9.14 2.71
C LEU A 98 -7.67 8.63 1.36
N GLU A 99 -6.79 7.63 1.33
CA GLU A 99 -6.43 6.97 0.07
C GLU A 99 -7.66 6.37 -0.61
N PHE A 100 -8.66 5.98 0.17
CA PHE A 100 -9.88 5.37 -0.35
C PHE A 100 -11.07 6.33 -0.40
N ALA A 101 -10.83 7.64 -0.29
CA ALA A 101 -11.92 8.62 -0.21
C ALA A 101 -12.94 8.48 -1.34
N LYS A 102 -12.48 8.22 -2.57
CA LYS A 102 -13.36 8.05 -3.72
C LYS A 102 -14.27 6.82 -3.61
N TYR A 103 -13.90 5.88 -2.76
CA TYR A 103 -14.63 4.62 -2.62
C TYR A 103 -15.52 4.56 -1.39
N PHE A 104 -15.54 5.62 -0.57
CA PHE A 104 -16.35 5.61 0.66
C PHE A 104 -17.83 5.41 0.40
N THR A 105 -18.31 5.76 -0.79
CA THR A 105 -19.71 5.56 -1.18
C THR A 105 -19.93 4.37 -2.12
N ASN A 106 -18.84 3.64 -2.42
CA ASN A 106 -18.92 2.46 -3.29
C ASN A 106 -19.49 1.29 -2.50
N ALA A 107 -20.52 0.63 -3.04
CA ALA A 107 -21.23 -0.44 -2.34
C ALA A 107 -20.31 -1.61 -1.97
N ASP A 108 -19.44 -2.03 -2.88
CA ASP A 108 -18.52 -3.15 -2.62
C ASP A 108 -17.52 -2.78 -1.54
N PHE A 109 -16.98 -1.56 -1.58
CA PHE A 109 -16.05 -1.07 -0.57
C PHE A 109 -16.72 -1.05 0.80
N MET A 110 -17.92 -0.48 0.87
CA MET A 110 -18.68 -0.38 2.12
C MET A 110 -18.97 -1.76 2.71
N SER A 111 -19.23 -2.73 1.87
CA SER A 111 -19.48 -4.11 2.30
C SER A 111 -18.23 -4.73 2.93
N ILE A 112 -17.06 -4.42 2.40
CA ILE A 112 -15.79 -4.97 2.90
C ILE A 112 -15.43 -4.39 4.28
N ILE A 113 -15.68 -3.10 4.49
CA ILE A 113 -15.26 -2.41 5.73
C ILE A 113 -16.30 -2.48 6.85
N LYS A 114 -17.38 -3.15 6.61
CA LYS A 114 -18.52 -3.20 7.51
C LYS A 114 -18.22 -3.81 8.89
#